data_bf418ebd4f1117c4254b39c42b6c7837
#
_entry.id   bf418ebd4f1117c4254b39c42b6c7837
#
_cell.length_a   1.000
_cell.length_b   1.000
_cell.length_c   1.000
_cell.angle_alpha   90.00
_cell.angle_beta   90.00
_cell.angle_gamma   90.00
#
_symmetry.space_group_name_H-M   'P 1'
#
loop_
_entity.id
_entity.type
_entity.pdbx_description
1 polymer ?
#
loop_
_entity_poly.entity_id
_entity_poly.type
_entity_poly.pdbx_seq_one_letter_code
_entity_poly.pdbx_strand_id
1 'polypeptide(L)'
;MKSGMEYTIVRPNNFYQNDLWFKDVLLGHGVYPQPIGNAGLSRVDVRDIGEVAVAALTTSGHNKKIYNIVGPEVVTGESTAADWSRALGKPIRYAGDDLESWEAQNRAYLPPSQLYDFKHMYAFFQKEGLKATPADLAQLTTVLGHPPRGFAAYASEMAQEWKS
;
A
#
# COMPACT_ATOMS: atom_id res chain seq x y z
N MET A 1 -27.70 1.74 6.24
CA MET A 1 -27.90 3.17 5.95
C MET A 1 -29.33 3.38 5.54
N LYS A 2 -30.03 4.35 6.17
CA LYS A 2 -31.48 4.61 5.93
C LYS A 2 -31.76 5.87 5.09
N SER A 3 -30.72 6.44 4.46
CA SER A 3 -30.85 7.73 3.73
C SER A 3 -31.55 7.62 2.37
N GLY A 4 -31.72 6.42 1.83
CA GLY A 4 -32.24 6.23 0.45
C GLY A 4 -31.26 6.64 -0.67
N MET A 5 -30.09 7.19 -0.33
CA MET A 5 -29.07 7.58 -1.31
C MET A 5 -28.40 6.37 -1.95
N GLU A 6 -28.07 6.48 -3.22
CA GLU A 6 -27.15 5.56 -3.89
C GLU A 6 -25.74 5.74 -3.31
N TYR A 7 -25.01 4.65 -3.15
CA TYR A 7 -23.65 4.67 -2.63
C TYR A 7 -22.79 3.55 -3.20
N THR A 8 -21.50 3.82 -3.27
CA THR A 8 -20.46 2.82 -3.52
C THR A 8 -19.40 2.97 -2.43
N ILE A 9 -18.90 1.86 -1.90
CA ILE A 9 -17.84 1.87 -0.88
C ILE A 9 -16.55 1.38 -1.53
N VAL A 10 -15.52 2.21 -1.48
CA VAL A 10 -14.16 1.89 -1.92
C VAL A 10 -13.32 1.62 -0.68
N ARG A 11 -12.72 0.44 -0.59
CA ARG A 11 -11.89 -0.01 0.54
C ARG A 11 -10.47 -0.29 0.07
N PRO A 12 -9.62 0.71 0.00
CA PRO A 12 -8.24 0.49 -0.42
C PRO A 12 -7.41 -0.18 0.67
N ASN A 13 -6.47 -1.01 0.25
CA ASN A 13 -5.39 -1.56 1.06
C ASN A 13 -4.29 -0.49 1.29
N ASN A 14 -3.19 -0.85 1.93
CA ASN A 14 -2.02 0.02 2.12
C ASN A 14 -1.48 0.52 0.77
N PHE A 15 -1.18 1.83 0.65
CA PHE A 15 -0.80 2.44 -0.61
C PHE A 15 0.68 2.28 -0.92
N TYR A 16 1.03 2.03 -2.19
CA TYR A 16 2.42 2.10 -2.65
C TYR A 16 3.04 3.48 -2.38
N GLN A 17 2.25 4.54 -2.57
CA GLN A 17 2.68 5.93 -2.45
C GLN A 17 3.07 6.32 -1.02
N ASN A 18 2.73 5.52 0.00
CA ASN A 18 3.24 5.72 1.34
C ASN A 18 4.78 5.60 1.40
N ASP A 19 5.39 4.89 0.45
CA ASP A 19 6.84 4.76 0.37
C ASP A 19 7.55 6.06 -0.05
N LEU A 20 6.82 7.03 -0.63
CA LEU A 20 7.38 8.35 -0.95
C LEU A 20 7.89 9.10 0.29
N TRP A 21 7.29 8.86 1.45
CA TRP A 21 7.74 9.46 2.71
C TRP A 21 9.13 8.98 3.12
N PHE A 22 9.60 7.89 2.56
CA PHE A 22 10.88 7.26 2.89
C PHE A 22 11.93 7.40 1.79
N LYS A 23 11.68 8.26 0.78
CA LYS A 23 12.61 8.51 -0.33
C LYS A 23 14.04 8.75 0.15
N ASP A 24 14.20 9.68 1.11
CA ASP A 24 15.53 10.05 1.60
C ASP A 24 16.20 8.91 2.38
N VAL A 25 15.44 8.11 3.11
CA VAL A 25 15.95 6.93 3.85
C VAL A 25 16.36 5.83 2.87
N LEU A 26 15.55 5.58 1.84
CA LEU A 26 15.86 4.62 0.76
C LEU A 26 17.12 5.04 0.00
N LEU A 27 17.18 6.32 -0.42
CA LEU A 27 18.30 6.83 -1.21
C LEU A 27 19.57 7.05 -0.38
N GLY A 28 19.48 7.60 0.82
CA GLY A 28 20.62 7.96 1.64
C GLY A 28 21.16 6.82 2.49
N HIS A 29 20.28 6.00 3.06
CA HIS A 29 20.67 4.96 4.02
C HIS A 29 20.50 3.52 3.51
N GLY A 30 19.87 3.31 2.37
CA GLY A 30 19.62 1.98 1.84
C GLY A 30 18.72 1.12 2.77
N VAL A 31 17.69 1.73 3.36
CA VAL A 31 16.81 1.08 4.33
C VAL A 31 15.35 1.28 3.95
N TYR A 32 14.56 0.21 3.99
CA TYR A 32 13.11 0.24 3.95
C TYR A 32 12.57 0.19 5.38
N PRO A 33 11.98 1.29 5.90
CA PRO A 33 11.75 1.46 7.34
C PRO A 33 10.35 1.06 7.83
N GLN A 34 9.40 0.72 6.93
CA GLN A 34 8.04 0.36 7.35
C GLN A 34 8.00 -1.06 7.93
N PRO A 35 7.60 -1.26 9.21
CA PRO A 35 7.57 -2.56 9.86
C PRO A 35 6.30 -3.35 9.49
N ILE A 36 6.11 -3.65 8.19
CA ILE A 36 4.88 -4.28 7.67
C ILE A 36 4.83 -5.80 7.83
N GLY A 37 5.90 -6.40 8.33
CA GLY A 37 5.94 -7.81 8.65
C GLY A 37 6.04 -8.76 7.47
N ASN A 38 5.84 -10.04 7.76
CA ASN A 38 5.92 -11.15 6.82
C ASN A 38 4.58 -11.87 6.61
N ALA A 39 3.51 -11.46 7.31
CA ALA A 39 2.17 -12.02 7.08
C ALA A 39 1.63 -11.73 5.68
N GLY A 40 2.07 -10.61 5.08
CA GLY A 40 1.80 -10.25 3.69
C GLY A 40 0.64 -9.27 3.49
N LEU A 41 0.86 -8.29 2.62
CA LEU A 41 -0.11 -7.26 2.25
C LEU A 41 -0.30 -7.24 0.73
N SER A 42 -1.53 -7.16 0.24
CA SER A 42 -1.83 -6.84 -1.16
C SER A 42 -1.98 -5.32 -1.30
N ARG A 43 -0.85 -4.60 -1.18
CA ARG A 43 -0.78 -3.13 -1.28
C ARG A 43 -1.28 -2.66 -2.65
N VAL A 44 -1.65 -1.38 -2.77
CA VAL A 44 -2.33 -0.86 -3.96
C VAL A 44 -1.70 0.45 -4.46
N ASP A 45 -1.73 0.65 -5.78
CA ASP A 45 -1.45 1.95 -6.40
C ASP A 45 -2.64 2.89 -6.25
N VAL A 46 -2.41 4.15 -5.83
CA VAL A 46 -3.50 5.15 -5.70
C VAL A 46 -4.18 5.46 -7.02
N ARG A 47 -3.52 5.23 -8.16
CA ARG A 47 -4.12 5.39 -9.50
C ARG A 47 -5.29 4.43 -9.70
N ASP A 48 -5.17 3.18 -9.25
CA ASP A 48 -6.25 2.19 -9.31
C ASP A 48 -7.44 2.61 -8.44
N ILE A 49 -7.18 3.24 -7.28
CA ILE A 49 -8.24 3.81 -6.43
C ILE A 49 -9.00 4.90 -7.19
N GLY A 50 -8.26 5.81 -7.83
CA GLY A 50 -8.83 6.91 -8.63
C GLY A 50 -9.69 6.39 -9.79
N GLU A 51 -9.20 5.40 -10.54
CA GLU A 51 -9.92 4.82 -11.67
C GLU A 51 -11.21 4.13 -11.25
N VAL A 52 -11.20 3.37 -10.14
CA VAL A 52 -12.43 2.77 -9.58
C VAL A 52 -13.42 3.84 -9.13
N ALA A 53 -12.94 4.92 -8.51
CA ALA A 53 -13.80 6.02 -8.10
C ALA A 53 -14.45 6.72 -9.31
N VAL A 54 -13.67 6.96 -10.37
CA VAL A 54 -14.18 7.51 -11.64
C VAL A 54 -15.22 6.57 -12.25
N ALA A 55 -14.93 5.28 -12.39
CA ALA A 55 -15.88 4.30 -12.91
C ALA A 55 -17.19 4.30 -12.12
N ALA A 56 -17.10 4.28 -10.79
CA ALA A 56 -18.28 4.28 -9.91
C ALA A 56 -19.14 5.54 -10.01
N LEU A 57 -18.56 6.68 -10.38
CA LEU A 57 -19.26 7.96 -10.52
C LEU A 57 -19.80 8.20 -11.93
N THR A 58 -19.23 7.58 -12.96
CA THR A 58 -19.52 7.89 -14.36
C THR A 58 -20.25 6.78 -15.11
N THR A 59 -20.30 5.57 -14.55
CA THR A 59 -21.00 4.43 -15.19
C THR A 59 -22.07 3.85 -14.28
N SER A 60 -22.95 3.04 -14.81
CA SER A 60 -24.05 2.41 -14.06
C SER A 60 -23.62 1.07 -13.43
N GLY A 61 -24.41 0.58 -12.46
CA GLY A 61 -24.22 -0.76 -11.89
C GLY A 61 -23.38 -0.79 -10.61
N HIS A 62 -22.98 0.37 -10.07
CA HIS A 62 -22.15 0.47 -8.89
C HIS A 62 -22.89 0.74 -7.59
N ASN A 63 -24.22 1.01 -7.68
CA ASN A 63 -25.03 1.28 -6.49
C ASN A 63 -25.01 0.09 -5.51
N LYS A 64 -24.76 0.36 -4.23
CA LYS A 64 -24.61 -0.60 -3.12
C LYS A 64 -23.46 -1.61 -3.31
N LYS A 65 -22.50 -1.30 -4.17
CA LYS A 65 -21.28 -2.11 -4.33
C LYS A 65 -20.22 -1.75 -3.31
N ILE A 66 -19.39 -2.73 -2.98
CA ILE A 66 -18.19 -2.59 -2.15
C ILE A 66 -17.03 -3.12 -2.99
N TYR A 67 -16.02 -2.29 -3.18
CA TYR A 67 -14.80 -2.64 -3.90
C TYR A 67 -13.62 -2.65 -2.96
N ASN A 68 -13.00 -3.82 -2.76
CA ASN A 68 -11.70 -3.92 -2.12
C ASN A 68 -10.64 -3.60 -3.17
N ILE A 69 -9.92 -2.48 -3.00
CA ILE A 69 -8.91 -2.05 -3.96
C ILE A 69 -7.56 -2.57 -3.47
N VAL A 70 -7.00 -3.51 -4.21
CA VAL A 70 -5.86 -4.33 -3.82
C VAL A 70 -4.87 -4.47 -4.98
N GLY A 71 -3.60 -4.62 -4.67
CA GLY A 71 -2.59 -4.96 -5.68
C GLY A 71 -2.59 -6.45 -6.00
N PRO A 72 -1.99 -6.82 -7.14
CA PRO A 72 -2.00 -8.19 -7.65
C PRO A 72 -1.09 -9.14 -6.86
N GLU A 73 -0.05 -8.59 -6.20
CA GLU A 73 0.91 -9.39 -5.44
C GLU A 73 0.69 -9.25 -3.93
N VAL A 74 1.11 -10.28 -3.21
CA VAL A 74 1.27 -10.22 -1.76
C VAL A 74 2.72 -9.86 -1.46
N VAL A 75 2.94 -8.68 -0.89
CA VAL A 75 4.28 -8.20 -0.52
C VAL A 75 4.49 -8.25 0.99
N THR A 76 5.73 -8.42 1.39
CA THR A 76 6.23 -8.38 2.78
C THR A 76 7.24 -7.26 2.93
N GLY A 77 7.71 -6.98 4.14
CA GLY A 77 8.80 -6.03 4.37
C GLY A 77 10.05 -6.40 3.59
N GLU A 78 10.44 -7.67 3.62
CA GLU A 78 11.60 -8.20 2.89
C GLU A 78 11.42 -8.11 1.37
N SER A 79 10.27 -8.56 0.83
CA SER A 79 10.04 -8.49 -0.62
C SER A 79 9.96 -7.06 -1.13
N THR A 80 9.38 -6.13 -0.36
CA THR A 80 9.35 -4.70 -0.69
C THR A 80 10.75 -4.10 -0.74
N ALA A 81 11.61 -4.42 0.24
CA ALA A 81 13.02 -3.99 0.23
C ALA A 81 13.79 -4.57 -0.97
N ALA A 82 13.51 -5.84 -1.34
CA ALA A 82 14.11 -6.46 -2.51
C ALA A 82 13.66 -5.79 -3.83
N ASP A 83 12.39 -5.42 -3.94
CA ASP A 83 11.87 -4.68 -5.11
C ASP A 83 12.52 -3.29 -5.22
N TRP A 84 12.64 -2.56 -4.13
CA TRP A 84 13.37 -1.29 -4.10
C TRP A 84 14.86 -1.48 -4.43
N SER A 85 15.49 -2.58 -3.98
CA SER A 85 16.89 -2.88 -4.34
C SER A 85 17.06 -3.03 -5.86
N ARG A 86 16.15 -3.77 -6.50
CA ARG A 86 16.17 -3.95 -7.97
C ARG A 86 15.93 -2.63 -8.70
N ALA A 87 14.94 -1.86 -8.28
CA ALA A 87 14.57 -0.61 -8.91
C ALA A 87 15.66 0.47 -8.81
N LEU A 88 16.29 0.59 -7.64
CA LEU A 88 17.34 1.59 -7.38
C LEU A 88 18.74 1.14 -7.83
N GLY A 89 18.92 -0.15 -8.12
CA GLY A 89 20.22 -0.72 -8.51
C GLY A 89 21.26 -0.71 -7.38
N LYS A 90 20.81 -0.74 -6.12
CA LYS A 90 21.66 -0.77 -4.93
C LYS A 90 21.00 -1.57 -3.80
N PRO A 91 21.77 -2.12 -2.84
CA PRO A 91 21.19 -2.85 -1.72
C PRO A 91 20.27 -1.97 -0.87
N ILE A 92 19.04 -2.41 -0.68
CA ILE A 92 18.09 -1.87 0.29
C ILE A 92 17.77 -2.98 1.28
N ARG A 93 18.06 -2.78 2.56
CA ARG A 93 17.72 -3.74 3.61
C ARG A 93 16.39 -3.38 4.26
N TYR A 94 15.66 -4.38 4.66
CA TYR A 94 14.49 -4.20 5.51
C TYR A 94 14.92 -3.84 6.94
N ALA A 95 14.26 -2.86 7.58
CA ALA A 95 14.59 -2.42 8.95
C ALA A 95 14.14 -3.43 10.02
N GLY A 96 13.22 -4.34 9.66
CA GLY A 96 12.63 -5.32 10.57
C GLY A 96 11.29 -4.89 11.17
N ASP A 97 10.82 -5.69 12.12
CA ASP A 97 9.44 -5.65 12.65
C ASP A 97 9.33 -5.13 14.08
N ASP A 98 10.43 -4.58 14.65
CA ASP A 98 10.43 -4.07 16.02
C ASP A 98 9.65 -2.75 16.13
N LEU A 99 8.42 -2.85 16.64
CA LEU A 99 7.50 -1.72 16.79
C LEU A 99 7.93 -0.74 17.88
N GLU A 100 8.67 -1.20 18.91
CA GLU A 100 9.18 -0.31 19.96
C GLU A 100 10.31 0.57 19.40
N SER A 101 11.24 -0.03 18.67
CA SER A 101 12.29 0.72 17.96
C SER A 101 11.69 1.67 16.91
N TRP A 102 10.69 1.23 16.16
CA TRP A 102 9.98 2.07 15.19
C TRP A 102 9.32 3.28 15.88
N GLU A 103 8.60 3.07 16.98
CA GLU A 103 7.96 4.14 17.74
C GLU A 103 8.99 5.14 18.26
N ALA A 104 10.08 4.65 18.86
CA ALA A 104 11.15 5.51 19.41
C ALA A 104 11.76 6.41 18.33
N GLN A 105 12.02 5.87 17.12
CA GLN A 105 12.58 6.63 15.99
C GLN A 105 11.62 7.68 15.44
N ASN A 106 10.31 7.44 15.50
CA ASN A 106 9.31 8.32 14.92
C ASN A 106 8.70 9.33 15.91
N ARG A 107 9.01 9.21 17.20
CA ARG A 107 8.44 10.06 18.27
C ARG A 107 8.72 11.56 18.09
N ALA A 108 9.83 11.92 17.46
CA ALA A 108 10.17 13.31 17.17
C ALA A 108 9.41 13.90 15.97
N TYR A 109 8.82 13.05 15.12
CA TYR A 109 8.24 13.46 13.85
C TYR A 109 6.71 13.33 13.81
N LEU A 110 6.15 12.45 14.63
CA LEU A 110 4.71 12.15 14.62
C LEU A 110 4.04 12.54 15.93
N PRO A 111 2.82 13.09 15.89
CA PRO A 111 2.00 13.30 17.07
C PRO A 111 1.74 11.98 17.82
N PRO A 112 1.57 12.01 19.16
CA PRO A 112 1.33 10.78 19.95
C PRO A 112 0.12 9.94 19.48
N SER A 113 -0.95 10.58 19.02
CA SER A 113 -2.12 9.87 18.46
C SER A 113 -1.78 9.10 17.19
N GLN A 114 -1.00 9.70 16.27
CA GLN A 114 -0.59 9.01 15.04
C GLN A 114 0.40 7.90 15.31
N LEU A 115 1.33 8.08 16.25
CA LEU A 115 2.24 7.01 16.71
C LEU A 115 1.45 5.81 17.22
N TYR A 116 0.44 6.05 18.06
CA TYR A 116 -0.44 5.03 18.60
C TYR A 116 -1.17 4.29 17.47
N ASP A 117 -1.82 5.01 16.58
CA ASP A 117 -2.61 4.44 15.48
C ASP A 117 -1.74 3.64 14.52
N PHE A 118 -0.58 4.17 14.11
CA PHE A 118 0.34 3.47 13.21
C PHE A 118 0.95 2.23 13.86
N LYS A 119 1.32 2.28 15.14
CA LYS A 119 1.82 1.12 15.86
C LYS A 119 0.79 -0.01 15.88
N HIS A 120 -0.49 0.29 16.12
CA HIS A 120 -1.57 -0.69 16.10
C HIS A 120 -1.84 -1.22 14.69
N MET A 121 -1.79 -0.36 13.69
CA MET A 121 -1.90 -0.77 12.28
C MET A 121 -0.79 -1.74 11.88
N TYR A 122 0.47 -1.41 12.22
CA TYR A 122 1.60 -2.29 11.91
C TYR A 122 1.53 -3.61 12.71
N ALA A 123 1.15 -3.57 13.98
CA ALA A 123 0.92 -4.79 14.76
C ALA A 123 -0.12 -5.71 14.12
N PHE A 124 -1.21 -5.13 13.59
CA PHE A 124 -2.21 -5.88 12.83
C PHE A 124 -1.60 -6.46 11.55
N PHE A 125 -0.85 -5.68 10.77
CA PHE A 125 -0.22 -6.15 9.53
C PHE A 125 0.76 -7.29 9.79
N GLN A 126 1.57 -7.20 10.85
CA GLN A 126 2.53 -8.24 11.22
C GLN A 126 1.84 -9.53 11.64
N LYS A 127 0.72 -9.43 12.34
CA LYS A 127 0.00 -10.60 12.88
C LYS A 127 -0.93 -11.24 11.85
N GLU A 128 -1.79 -10.47 11.23
CA GLU A 128 -2.88 -10.97 10.39
C GLU A 128 -2.58 -10.85 8.89
N GLY A 129 -1.74 -9.86 8.51
CA GLY A 129 -1.61 -9.47 7.11
C GLY A 129 -2.86 -8.74 6.59
N LEU A 130 -2.86 -8.46 5.30
CA LEU A 130 -4.03 -7.90 4.61
C LEU A 130 -3.98 -8.33 3.13
N LYS A 131 -4.33 -9.59 2.87
CA LYS A 131 -4.22 -10.22 1.55
C LYS A 131 -5.51 -10.11 0.76
N ALA A 132 -5.37 -9.87 -0.53
CA ALA A 132 -6.46 -9.97 -1.49
C ALA A 132 -6.94 -11.42 -1.63
N THR A 133 -8.24 -11.57 -1.87
CA THR A 133 -8.77 -12.85 -2.35
C THR A 133 -8.77 -12.88 -3.89
N PRO A 134 -8.82 -14.06 -4.53
CA PRO A 134 -8.99 -14.14 -5.98
C PRO A 134 -10.26 -13.42 -6.47
N ALA A 135 -11.32 -13.39 -5.65
CA ALA A 135 -12.56 -12.69 -5.98
C ALA A 135 -12.37 -11.16 -5.97
N ASP A 136 -11.59 -10.60 -5.04
CA ASP A 136 -11.25 -9.17 -5.01
C ASP A 136 -10.52 -8.77 -6.29
N LEU A 137 -9.51 -9.55 -6.70
CA LEU A 137 -8.72 -9.29 -7.90
C LEU A 137 -9.57 -9.38 -9.17
N ALA A 138 -10.43 -10.39 -9.28
CA ALA A 138 -11.33 -10.55 -10.42
C ALA A 138 -12.33 -9.38 -10.53
N GLN A 139 -12.93 -8.98 -9.39
CA GLN A 139 -13.85 -7.85 -9.34
C GLN A 139 -13.13 -6.55 -9.73
N LEU A 140 -11.95 -6.32 -9.17
CA LEU A 140 -11.15 -5.11 -9.42
C LEU A 140 -10.73 -5.03 -10.89
N THR A 141 -10.21 -6.13 -11.47
CA THR A 141 -9.86 -6.19 -12.89
C THR A 141 -11.05 -5.88 -13.79
N THR A 142 -12.25 -6.36 -13.43
CA THR A 142 -13.47 -6.07 -14.21
C THR A 142 -13.81 -4.57 -14.18
N VAL A 143 -13.70 -3.92 -13.03
CA VAL A 143 -14.04 -2.49 -12.89
C VAL A 143 -12.99 -1.60 -13.54
N LEU A 144 -11.71 -1.94 -13.41
CA LEU A 144 -10.60 -1.21 -14.04
C LEU A 144 -10.53 -1.40 -15.56
N GLY A 145 -10.99 -2.55 -16.07
CA GLY A 145 -10.78 -2.95 -17.47
C GLY A 145 -9.36 -3.45 -17.79
N HIS A 146 -8.51 -3.54 -16.79
CA HIS A 146 -7.14 -4.06 -16.85
C HIS A 146 -6.73 -4.65 -15.50
N PRO A 147 -5.65 -5.46 -15.43
CA PRO A 147 -5.10 -5.92 -14.16
C PRO A 147 -4.67 -4.74 -13.25
N PRO A 148 -4.82 -4.84 -11.93
CA PRO A 148 -4.26 -3.84 -11.00
C PRO A 148 -2.76 -3.67 -11.19
N ARG A 149 -2.24 -2.48 -10.91
CA ARG A 149 -0.80 -2.16 -11.02
C ARG A 149 0.00 -2.89 -9.97
N GLY A 150 1.14 -3.47 -10.38
CA GLY A 150 2.05 -4.19 -9.50
C GLY A 150 3.09 -3.28 -8.83
N PHE A 151 3.56 -3.71 -7.64
CA PHE A 151 4.51 -2.92 -6.86
C PHE A 151 5.86 -2.75 -7.55
N ALA A 152 6.38 -3.80 -8.20
CA ALA A 152 7.67 -3.73 -8.90
C ALA A 152 7.68 -2.67 -10.03
N ALA A 153 6.57 -2.53 -10.76
CA ALA A 153 6.41 -1.49 -11.78
C ALA A 153 6.42 -0.09 -11.15
N TYR A 154 5.64 0.10 -10.07
CA TYR A 154 5.63 1.35 -9.31
C TYR A 154 7.03 1.73 -8.79
N ALA A 155 7.74 0.80 -8.16
CA ALA A 155 9.10 1.04 -7.65
C ALA A 155 10.06 1.45 -8.78
N SER A 156 9.94 0.82 -9.97
CA SER A 156 10.76 1.18 -11.14
C SER A 156 10.45 2.57 -11.67
N GLU A 157 9.18 2.96 -11.75
CA GLU A 157 8.77 4.33 -12.13
C GLU A 157 9.36 5.37 -11.18
N MET A 158 9.20 5.16 -9.87
CA MET A 158 9.72 6.08 -8.85
C MET A 158 11.25 6.16 -8.87
N ALA A 159 11.94 5.04 -9.07
CA ALA A 159 13.40 5.02 -9.17
C ALA A 159 13.92 5.82 -10.38
N GLN A 160 13.18 5.85 -11.49
CA GLN A 160 13.51 6.67 -12.64
C GLN A 160 13.28 8.17 -12.34
N GLU A 161 12.14 8.50 -11.75
CA GLU A 161 11.80 9.87 -11.35
C GLU A 161 12.81 10.45 -10.34
N TRP A 162 13.28 9.62 -9.40
CA TRP A 162 14.24 10.07 -8.38
C TRP A 162 15.69 10.24 -8.90
N LYS A 163 15.99 9.76 -10.10
CA LYS A 163 17.29 9.95 -10.76
C LYS A 163 17.35 11.23 -11.59
N SER A 164 16.18 11.78 -11.95
CA SER A 164 16.05 13.06 -12.70
C SER A 164 16.17 14.26 -11.76
#